data_433618b31609a2c895190594250c2c8c
#
_entry.id   433618b31609a2c895190594250c2c8c
#
_cell.length_a   1.000
_cell.length_b   1.000
_cell.length_c   1.000
_cell.angle_alpha   90.00
_cell.angle_beta   90.00
_cell.angle_gamma   90.00
#
_symmetry.space_group_name_H-M   'P 1'
#
loop_
_entity.id
_entity.type
_entity.pdbx_description
1 polymer ?
#
loop_
_entity_poly.entity_id
_entity_poly.type
_entity_poly.pdbx_seq_one_letter_code
_entity_poly.pdbx_strand_id
1 'polypeptide(L)'
;MKVYSEPKITVPKFCEENGFYTTKQRSHNMSRIRGKNTKPEKLLKKALWHTGLHYRSNKRRLPGKPDITFIKYKLVVFIDGSFWHGYDWDTRKKSIKSNRGFWIPKIERNMQRDREINQYYLSKGWTLLRFWDFEVKKELGVCVKRVMDAIAVFP
;
A
#
# COMPACT_ATOMS: atom_id res chain seq x y z
N MET A 1 -21.78 -5.25 -13.40
CA MET A 1 -20.73 -5.00 -12.43
C MET A 1 -20.61 -3.49 -12.23
N LYS A 2 -20.93 -2.98 -11.04
CA LYS A 2 -20.83 -1.52 -10.79
C LYS A 2 -19.36 -1.10 -10.89
N VAL A 3 -19.04 -0.28 -11.87
CA VAL A 3 -17.75 0.38 -11.97
C VAL A 3 -17.63 1.30 -10.73
N TYR A 4 -16.54 1.20 -10.01
CA TYR A 4 -16.25 2.07 -8.89
C TYR A 4 -16.21 3.53 -9.36
N SER A 5 -17.13 4.35 -8.89
CA SER A 5 -17.35 5.72 -9.37
C SER A 5 -17.47 6.72 -8.23
N GLU A 6 -16.50 6.69 -7.31
CA GLU A 6 -16.38 7.82 -6.37
C GLU A 6 -15.74 9.03 -7.07
N PRO A 7 -16.21 10.26 -6.81
CA PRO A 7 -15.54 11.45 -7.28
C PRO A 7 -14.08 11.46 -6.80
N LYS A 8 -13.15 11.71 -7.73
CA LYS A 8 -11.73 11.71 -7.40
C LYS A 8 -11.39 12.82 -6.41
N ILE A 9 -10.82 12.44 -5.29
CA ILE A 9 -10.35 13.38 -4.26
C ILE A 9 -9.20 14.20 -4.82
N THR A 10 -9.32 15.53 -4.79
CA THR A 10 -8.27 16.45 -5.18
C THR A 10 -7.37 16.77 -4.01
N VAL A 11 -6.06 16.57 -4.20
CA VAL A 11 -5.04 16.89 -3.20
C VAL A 11 -4.42 18.23 -3.57
N PRO A 12 -4.43 19.24 -2.68
CA PRO A 12 -3.80 20.52 -2.95
C PRO A 12 -2.28 20.35 -3.05
N LYS A 13 -1.62 21.25 -3.81
CA LYS A 13 -0.17 21.31 -3.86
C LYS A 13 0.38 21.75 -2.49
N PHE A 14 1.41 21.07 -1.99
CA PHE A 14 2.10 21.48 -0.77
C PHE A 14 3.01 22.68 -1.07
N CYS A 15 2.56 23.86 -0.73
CA CYS A 15 3.30 25.11 -0.88
C CYS A 15 2.79 26.15 0.11
N GLU A 16 3.58 27.17 0.37
CA GLU A 16 3.25 28.27 1.29
C GLU A 16 2.05 29.09 0.80
N GLU A 17 1.88 29.24 -0.50
CA GLU A 17 0.73 29.91 -1.13
C GLU A 17 -0.62 29.26 -0.76
N ASN A 18 -0.62 27.95 -0.52
CA ASN A 18 -1.77 27.18 -0.05
C ASN A 18 -1.83 27.08 1.49
N GLY A 19 -1.00 27.81 2.21
CA GLY A 19 -0.98 27.82 3.67
C GLY A 19 -0.31 26.60 4.31
N PHE A 20 0.53 25.86 3.58
CA PHE A 20 1.23 24.69 4.11
C PHE A 20 2.68 24.97 4.37
N TYR A 21 3.12 24.73 5.60
CA TYR A 21 4.46 25.04 6.07
C TYR A 21 5.12 23.81 6.69
N THR A 22 6.42 23.67 6.48
CA THR A 22 7.22 22.64 7.13
C THR A 22 8.63 23.16 7.44
N THR A 23 9.27 22.58 8.44
CA THR A 23 10.67 22.88 8.73
C THR A 23 11.59 22.19 7.73
N LYS A 24 12.80 22.75 7.50
CA LYS A 24 13.83 22.12 6.67
C LYS A 24 14.16 20.70 7.14
N GLN A 25 14.22 20.48 8.46
CA GLN A 25 14.46 19.17 9.05
C GLN A 25 13.35 18.17 8.72
N ARG A 26 12.08 18.56 8.84
CA ARG A 26 10.95 17.71 8.48
C ARG A 26 10.92 17.40 6.99
N SER A 27 11.14 18.38 6.14
CA SER A 27 11.25 18.21 4.69
C SER A 27 12.34 17.21 4.34
N HIS A 28 13.53 17.36 4.94
CA HIS A 28 14.65 16.42 4.76
C HIS A 28 14.28 14.99 5.22
N ASN A 29 13.67 14.84 6.40
CA ASN A 29 13.25 13.53 6.90
C ASN A 29 12.23 12.87 5.96
N MET A 30 11.26 13.63 5.45
CA MET A 30 10.27 13.13 4.51
C MET A 30 10.89 12.70 3.17
N SER A 31 11.88 13.42 2.65
CA SER A 31 12.57 13.05 1.41
C SER A 31 13.34 11.73 1.50
N ARG A 32 13.72 11.32 2.72
CA ARG A 32 14.44 10.05 2.98
C ARG A 32 13.52 8.84 3.12
N ILE A 33 12.20 9.04 3.21
CA ILE A 33 11.25 7.92 3.31
C ILE A 33 11.21 7.20 1.97
N ARG A 34 11.59 5.93 1.99
CA ARG A 34 11.61 5.09 0.79
C ARG A 34 10.20 4.63 0.45
N GLY A 35 9.81 4.83 -0.81
CA GLY A 35 8.53 4.34 -1.35
C GLY A 35 8.57 2.90 -1.87
N LYS A 36 9.73 2.24 -1.84
CA LYS A 36 9.93 0.84 -2.28
C LYS A 36 11.16 0.23 -1.61
N ASN A 37 11.24 -1.10 -1.61
CA ASN A 37 12.29 -1.86 -0.93
C ASN A 37 12.40 -1.51 0.56
N THR A 38 11.26 -1.30 1.19
CA THR A 38 11.16 -1.06 2.62
C THR A 38 11.56 -2.30 3.42
N LYS A 39 11.84 -2.13 4.69
CA LYS A 39 12.20 -3.27 5.57
C LYS A 39 11.11 -4.37 5.58
N PRO A 40 9.81 -4.05 5.74
CA PRO A 40 8.75 -5.07 5.65
C PRO A 40 8.71 -5.80 4.32
N GLU A 41 8.85 -5.08 3.19
CA GLU A 41 8.89 -5.70 1.86
C GLU A 41 10.04 -6.72 1.76
N LYS A 42 11.23 -6.35 2.21
CA LYS A 42 12.39 -7.25 2.20
C LYS A 42 12.20 -8.48 3.08
N LEU A 43 11.59 -8.31 4.26
CA LEU A 43 11.30 -9.41 5.17
C LEU A 43 10.35 -10.42 4.53
N LEU A 44 9.22 -9.97 3.99
CA LEU A 44 8.24 -10.85 3.37
C LEU A 44 8.80 -11.51 2.11
N LYS A 45 9.47 -10.75 1.25
CA LYS A 45 10.14 -11.27 0.05
C LYS A 45 11.14 -12.39 0.38
N LYS A 46 11.99 -12.17 1.37
CA LYS A 46 12.97 -13.16 1.81
C LYS A 46 12.29 -14.43 2.37
N ALA A 47 11.27 -14.25 3.21
CA ALA A 47 10.54 -15.37 3.79
C ALA A 47 9.84 -16.23 2.72
N LEU A 48 9.18 -15.59 1.75
CA LEU A 48 8.54 -16.29 0.63
C LEU A 48 9.57 -17.01 -0.27
N TRP A 49 10.73 -16.41 -0.52
CA TRP A 49 11.79 -17.05 -1.28
C TRP A 49 12.26 -18.36 -0.62
N HIS A 50 12.39 -18.37 0.69
CA HIS A 50 12.77 -19.58 1.44
C HIS A 50 11.72 -20.70 1.41
N THR A 51 10.48 -20.40 1.04
CA THR A 51 9.44 -21.44 0.81
C THR A 51 9.52 -22.08 -0.57
N GLY A 52 10.48 -21.67 -1.40
CA GLY A 52 10.61 -22.14 -2.80
C GLY A 52 9.65 -21.46 -3.79
N LEU A 53 8.90 -20.46 -3.36
CA LEU A 53 7.98 -19.74 -4.22
C LEU A 53 8.72 -18.70 -5.08
N HIS A 54 8.53 -18.80 -6.40
CA HIS A 54 9.08 -17.84 -7.34
C HIS A 54 8.07 -16.74 -7.65
N TYR A 55 8.47 -15.50 -7.44
CA TYR A 55 7.65 -14.32 -7.67
C TYR A 55 8.39 -13.24 -8.47
N ARG A 56 7.66 -12.27 -8.95
CA ARG A 56 8.23 -11.05 -9.54
C ARG A 56 7.98 -9.86 -8.61
N SER A 57 9.00 -9.04 -8.43
CA SER A 57 8.94 -7.85 -7.59
C SER A 57 8.62 -6.60 -8.40
N ASN A 58 7.83 -5.71 -7.81
CA ASN A 58 7.62 -4.32 -8.29
C ASN A 58 7.31 -4.21 -9.80
N LYS A 59 6.39 -5.01 -10.33
CA LYS A 59 6.00 -4.94 -11.74
C LYS A 59 5.37 -3.60 -12.09
N ARG A 60 6.12 -2.73 -12.76
CA ARG A 60 5.67 -1.38 -13.14
C ARG A 60 4.47 -1.36 -14.08
N ARG A 61 4.25 -2.42 -14.86
CA ARG A 61 3.14 -2.53 -15.82
C ARG A 61 1.82 -2.94 -15.19
N LEU A 62 1.82 -3.39 -13.93
CA LEU A 62 0.60 -3.75 -13.21
C LEU A 62 0.07 -2.55 -12.41
N PRO A 63 -1.25 -2.32 -12.41
CA PRO A 63 -1.86 -1.24 -11.64
C PRO A 63 -1.46 -1.28 -10.18
N GLY A 64 -1.17 -0.11 -9.60
CA GLY A 64 -0.72 0.00 -8.21
C GLY A 64 0.72 -0.45 -7.97
N LYS A 65 1.41 -1.07 -8.94
CA LYS A 65 2.79 -1.56 -8.82
C LYS A 65 2.96 -2.49 -7.62
N PRO A 66 2.31 -3.67 -7.61
CA PRO A 66 2.35 -4.59 -6.48
C PRO A 66 3.80 -4.93 -6.08
N ASP A 67 4.03 -5.09 -4.79
CA ASP A 67 5.35 -5.41 -4.24
C ASP A 67 5.80 -6.80 -4.64
N ILE A 68 4.86 -7.75 -4.68
CA ILE A 68 5.08 -9.14 -5.05
C ILE A 68 3.98 -9.60 -6.00
N THR A 69 4.35 -10.30 -7.07
CA THR A 69 3.40 -10.84 -8.05
C THR A 69 3.72 -12.29 -8.37
N PHE A 70 2.74 -13.15 -8.19
CA PHE A 70 2.76 -14.54 -8.64
C PHE A 70 1.88 -14.67 -9.88
N ILE A 71 2.47 -14.52 -11.05
CA ILE A 71 1.71 -14.47 -12.33
C ILE A 71 0.96 -15.77 -12.56
N LYS A 72 1.61 -16.91 -12.33
CA LYS A 72 1.02 -18.25 -12.50
C LYS A 72 -0.28 -18.40 -11.71
N TYR A 73 -0.35 -17.82 -10.52
CA TYR A 73 -1.47 -17.94 -9.60
C TYR A 73 -2.41 -16.72 -9.62
N LYS A 74 -2.19 -15.77 -10.53
CA LYS A 74 -2.94 -14.50 -10.58
C LYS A 74 -3.08 -13.86 -9.18
N LEU A 75 -1.98 -13.83 -8.44
CA LEU A 75 -1.93 -13.29 -7.09
C LEU A 75 -1.00 -12.08 -7.04
N VAL A 76 -1.49 -10.99 -6.48
CA VAL A 76 -0.71 -9.79 -6.16
C VAL A 76 -0.72 -9.53 -4.66
N VAL A 77 0.42 -9.06 -4.16
CA VAL A 77 0.59 -8.72 -2.74
C VAL A 77 1.10 -7.29 -2.65
N PHE A 78 0.43 -6.51 -1.82
CA PHE A 78 0.83 -5.16 -1.44
C PHE A 78 1.20 -5.12 0.03
N ILE A 79 2.22 -4.34 0.36
CA ILE A 79 2.63 -4.07 1.75
C ILE A 79 2.46 -2.57 1.97
N ASP A 80 1.40 -2.23 2.68
CA ASP A 80 0.96 -0.86 2.86
C ASP A 80 1.56 -0.24 4.12
N GLY A 81 2.18 0.92 3.97
CA GLY A 81 2.60 1.73 5.10
C GLY A 81 1.38 2.27 5.85
N SER A 82 1.29 1.98 7.15
CA SER A 82 0.12 2.28 7.96
C SER A 82 -0.28 3.77 7.96
N PHE A 83 0.69 4.67 7.90
CA PHE A 83 0.40 6.11 7.82
C PHE A 83 -0.17 6.52 6.46
N TRP A 84 0.45 6.04 5.36
CA TRP A 84 0.14 6.50 4.01
C TRP A 84 -1.15 5.92 3.44
N HIS A 85 -1.57 4.76 3.92
CA HIS A 85 -2.74 4.03 3.44
C HIS A 85 -3.92 4.06 4.41
N GLY A 86 -3.85 4.91 5.45
CA GLY A 86 -4.98 5.20 6.32
C GLY A 86 -5.36 4.07 7.28
N TYR A 87 -4.38 3.36 7.85
CA TYR A 87 -4.66 2.41 8.92
C TYR A 87 -5.31 3.12 10.11
N ASP A 88 -6.42 2.58 10.61
CA ASP A 88 -7.23 3.16 11.70
C ASP A 88 -7.53 4.66 11.45
N TRP A 89 -8.04 4.95 10.24
CA TRP A 89 -8.13 6.33 9.75
C TRP A 89 -9.04 7.22 10.60
N ASP A 90 -10.14 6.68 11.11
CA ASP A 90 -11.09 7.45 11.91
C ASP A 90 -10.45 8.01 13.19
N THR A 91 -9.57 7.25 13.81
CA THR A 91 -8.78 7.67 14.97
C THR A 91 -7.61 8.55 14.57
N ARG A 92 -6.82 8.12 13.58
CA ARG A 92 -5.59 8.81 13.17
C ARG A 92 -5.84 10.16 12.51
N LYS A 93 -6.93 10.32 11.78
CA LYS A 93 -7.34 11.59 11.18
C LYS A 93 -7.41 12.69 12.23
N LYS A 94 -7.89 12.38 13.42
CA LYS A 94 -8.00 13.32 14.54
C LYS A 94 -6.63 13.72 15.12
N SER A 95 -5.64 12.84 15.02
CA SER A 95 -4.30 13.08 15.58
C SER A 95 -3.41 13.97 14.68
N ILE A 96 -3.79 14.20 13.44
CA ILE A 96 -3.04 15.11 12.55
C ILE A 96 -3.21 16.54 13.00
N LYS A 97 -2.15 17.16 13.53
CA LYS A 97 -2.20 18.50 14.14
C LYS A 97 -1.83 19.63 13.17
N SER A 98 -0.95 19.37 12.20
CA SER A 98 -0.45 20.39 11.27
C SER A 98 -0.72 20.02 9.81
N ASN A 99 -0.90 21.04 8.96
CA ASN A 99 -1.14 20.90 7.52
C ASN A 99 -2.29 19.92 7.21
N ARG A 100 -3.35 19.93 8.03
CA ARG A 100 -4.50 19.02 7.89
C ARG A 100 -5.14 19.10 6.50
N GLY A 101 -5.28 20.31 5.97
CA GLY A 101 -5.83 20.55 4.63
C GLY A 101 -5.06 19.89 3.49
N PHE A 102 -3.79 19.54 3.74
CA PHE A 102 -2.98 18.76 2.81
C PHE A 102 -3.00 17.27 3.13
N TRP A 103 -2.70 16.89 4.39
CA TRP A 103 -2.51 15.49 4.75
C TRP A 103 -3.78 14.66 4.69
N ILE A 104 -4.92 15.23 5.11
CA ILE A 104 -6.19 14.50 5.09
C ILE A 104 -6.59 14.13 3.66
N PRO A 105 -6.71 15.08 2.70
CA PRO A 105 -7.01 14.71 1.31
C PRO A 105 -5.95 13.80 0.70
N LYS A 106 -4.69 13.96 1.08
CA LYS A 106 -3.58 13.12 0.58
C LYS A 106 -3.75 11.66 0.96
N ILE A 107 -4.03 11.38 2.23
CA ILE A 107 -4.22 10.02 2.72
C ILE A 107 -5.54 9.44 2.19
N GLU A 108 -6.62 10.21 2.22
CA GLU A 108 -7.91 9.77 1.69
C GLU A 108 -7.84 9.48 0.17
N ARG A 109 -7.06 10.23 -0.59
CA ARG A 109 -6.81 9.92 -2.01
C ARG A 109 -6.00 8.63 -2.17
N ASN A 110 -5.04 8.35 -1.31
CA ASN A 110 -4.32 7.08 -1.31
C ASN A 110 -5.29 5.91 -1.03
N MET A 111 -6.14 6.03 -0.02
CA MET A 111 -7.17 5.03 0.31
C MET A 111 -8.15 4.82 -0.86
N GLN A 112 -8.58 5.90 -1.51
CA GLN A 112 -9.43 5.82 -2.71
C GLN A 112 -8.73 5.06 -3.84
N ARG A 113 -7.46 5.36 -4.09
CA ARG A 113 -6.66 4.64 -5.09
C ARG A 113 -6.51 3.16 -4.75
N ASP A 114 -6.35 2.81 -3.49
CA ASP A 114 -6.28 1.42 -3.05
C ASP A 114 -7.58 0.68 -3.36
N ARG A 115 -8.74 1.31 -3.14
CA ARG A 115 -10.05 0.74 -3.52
C ARG A 115 -10.16 0.54 -5.03
N GLU A 116 -9.74 1.53 -5.82
CA GLU A 116 -9.71 1.44 -7.30
C GLU A 116 -8.85 0.25 -7.78
N ILE A 117 -7.66 0.09 -7.18
CA ILE A 117 -6.73 -0.99 -7.50
C ILE A 117 -7.30 -2.34 -7.10
N ASN A 118 -7.87 -2.45 -5.90
CA ASN A 118 -8.48 -3.68 -5.42
C ASN A 118 -9.58 -4.15 -6.38
N GLN A 119 -10.45 -3.22 -6.78
CA GLN A 119 -11.54 -3.54 -7.69
C GLN A 119 -11.04 -3.94 -9.08
N TYR A 120 -10.00 -3.30 -9.58
CA TYR A 120 -9.37 -3.69 -10.85
C TYR A 120 -8.94 -5.17 -10.82
N TYR A 121 -8.17 -5.57 -9.81
CA TYR A 121 -7.67 -6.95 -9.73
C TYR A 121 -8.80 -7.96 -9.56
N LEU A 122 -9.75 -7.70 -8.66
CA LEU A 122 -10.91 -8.56 -8.44
C LEU A 122 -11.74 -8.73 -9.73
N SER A 123 -11.95 -7.65 -10.49
CA SER A 123 -12.68 -7.69 -11.76
C SER A 123 -11.98 -8.51 -12.85
N LYS A 124 -10.67 -8.70 -12.74
CA LYS A 124 -9.86 -9.49 -13.66
C LYS A 124 -9.61 -10.93 -13.17
N GLY A 125 -10.28 -11.36 -12.11
CA GLY A 125 -10.13 -12.69 -11.54
C GLY A 125 -8.77 -12.92 -10.87
N TRP A 126 -8.14 -11.86 -10.38
CA TRP A 126 -6.92 -11.95 -9.59
C TRP A 126 -7.25 -11.99 -8.10
N THR A 127 -6.46 -12.75 -7.36
CA THR A 127 -6.44 -12.66 -5.89
C THR A 127 -5.53 -11.51 -5.49
N LEU A 128 -5.96 -10.73 -4.51
CA LEU A 128 -5.20 -9.60 -3.99
C LEU A 128 -5.08 -9.74 -2.47
N LEU A 129 -3.86 -9.67 -1.97
CA LEU A 129 -3.56 -9.60 -0.54
C LEU A 129 -2.91 -8.26 -0.22
N ARG A 130 -3.33 -7.67 0.89
CA ARG A 130 -2.72 -6.49 1.48
C ARG A 130 -2.31 -6.79 2.91
N PHE A 131 -1.09 -6.40 3.23
CA PHE A 131 -0.54 -6.48 4.58
C PHE A 131 -0.10 -5.10 5.03
N TRP A 132 -0.38 -4.77 6.27
CA TRP A 132 0.21 -3.58 6.87
C TRP A 132 1.69 -3.81 7.17
N ASP A 133 2.48 -2.75 7.11
CA ASP A 133 3.91 -2.79 7.39
C ASP A 133 4.24 -3.38 8.77
N PHE A 134 3.41 -3.09 9.77
CA PHE A 134 3.58 -3.63 11.12
C PHE A 134 3.16 -5.10 11.24
N GLU A 135 2.16 -5.57 10.47
CA GLU A 135 1.78 -6.99 10.43
C GLU A 135 2.96 -7.83 9.95
N VAL A 136 3.60 -7.41 8.85
CA VAL A 136 4.77 -8.11 8.31
C VAL A 136 5.91 -8.16 9.32
N LYS A 137 6.13 -7.09 10.09
CA LYS A 137 7.19 -7.04 11.11
C LYS A 137 6.90 -7.91 12.33
N LYS A 138 5.65 -7.99 12.76
CA LYS A 138 5.25 -8.65 14.00
C LYS A 138 4.81 -10.10 13.79
N GLU A 139 4.17 -10.38 12.65
CA GLU A 139 3.48 -11.63 12.35
C GLU A 139 3.87 -12.17 10.97
N LEU A 140 5.18 -12.17 10.67
CA LEU A 140 5.71 -12.59 9.37
C LEU A 140 5.23 -13.98 8.95
N GLY A 141 5.22 -14.94 9.87
CA GLY A 141 4.76 -16.31 9.60
C GLY A 141 3.28 -16.38 9.18
N VAL A 142 2.42 -15.56 9.81
CA VAL A 142 1.00 -15.45 9.44
C VAL A 142 0.84 -14.86 8.04
N CYS A 143 1.61 -13.83 7.71
CA CYS A 143 1.60 -13.24 6.36
C CYS A 143 2.04 -14.25 5.30
N VAL A 144 3.12 -15.00 5.53
CA VAL A 144 3.60 -16.07 4.65
C VAL A 144 2.52 -17.14 4.47
N LYS A 145 1.91 -17.60 5.57
CA LYS A 145 0.83 -18.59 5.51
C LYS A 145 -0.34 -18.11 4.65
N ARG A 146 -0.78 -16.87 4.82
CA ARG A 146 -1.88 -16.31 4.00
C ARG A 146 -1.55 -16.30 2.51
N VAL A 147 -0.31 -16.03 2.13
CA VAL A 147 0.15 -16.11 0.73
C VAL A 147 0.10 -17.55 0.24
N MET A 148 0.61 -18.49 1.03
CA MET A 148 0.61 -19.92 0.67
C MET A 148 -0.81 -20.48 0.54
N ASP A 149 -1.71 -20.13 1.46
CA ASP A 149 -3.12 -20.55 1.42
C ASP A 149 -3.81 -20.00 0.16
N ALA A 150 -3.55 -18.74 -0.23
CA ALA A 150 -4.08 -18.16 -1.46
C ALA A 150 -3.58 -18.88 -2.73
N ILE A 151 -2.34 -19.35 -2.73
CA ILE A 151 -1.76 -20.14 -3.82
C ILE A 151 -2.38 -21.56 -3.86
N ALA A 152 -2.59 -22.16 -2.70
CA ALA A 152 -3.11 -23.53 -2.59
C ALA A 152 -4.55 -23.66 -3.11
N VAL A 153 -5.38 -22.62 -3.01
CA VAL A 153 -6.76 -22.61 -3.52
C VAL A 153 -6.87 -22.18 -4.98
N PHE A 154 -5.77 -21.86 -5.64
CA PHE A 154 -5.77 -21.52 -7.05
C PHE A 154 -5.99 -22.79 -7.88
N PRO A 155 -7.03 -22.79 -8.78
CA PRO A 155 -7.39 -23.96 -9.58
C PRO A 155 -6.33 -24.34 -10.62
#